data_fe5dd96952b080331701d2930894b2fb
#
_entry.id   fe5dd96952b080331701d2930894b2fb
#
_cell.length_a   1.000
_cell.length_b   1.000
_cell.length_c   1.000
_cell.angle_alpha   90.00
_cell.angle_beta   90.00
_cell.angle_gamma   90.00
#
_symmetry.space_group_name_H-M   'P 1'
#
loop_
_entity.id
_entity.type
_entity.pdbx_description
1 polymer ?
#
loop_
_entity_poly.entity_id
_entity_poly.type
_entity_poly.pdbx_seq_one_letter_code
_entity_poly.pdbx_strand_id
1 'polypeptide(L)'
;NNHDVPRSPSRFGLPQVKDAPYHQLAHDWLLRDGETYRENRELGTRRARAAALMELGLPGSAYVYQGEELGLFEVANIPWDRLEDPTPFNTRRNFTDKGRDGCRVPMPWKAADCGEPASWSPDFITGGTFGFGPEQGDSADAHLPQPAWFKDFAADVEADDNGSMLHLYRKLLQLR
;
A
#
# COMPACT_ATOMS: atom_id res chain seq x y z
N ASN A 1 7.21 0.85 10.26
CA ASN A 1 7.06 0.58 8.83
C ASN A 1 8.18 1.23 8.03
N ASN A 2 8.44 0.70 6.85
CA ASN A 2 9.43 1.22 5.90
C ASN A 2 9.19 0.58 4.52
N HIS A 3 10.02 0.93 3.55
CA HIS A 3 9.99 0.46 2.17
C HIS A 3 10.45 -1.01 1.96
N ASP A 4 10.68 -1.76 3.01
CA ASP A 4 11.19 -3.15 2.95
C ASP A 4 10.19 -4.18 3.48
N VAL A 5 9.02 -3.73 3.96
CA VAL A 5 8.01 -4.62 4.52
C VAL A 5 6.62 -4.26 3.99
N PRO A 6 5.71 -5.24 3.86
CA PRO A 6 4.34 -4.97 3.48
C PRO A 6 3.66 -3.95 4.38
N ARG A 7 2.78 -3.15 3.80
CA ARG A 7 2.06 -2.07 4.50
C ARG A 7 1.28 -2.59 5.71
N SER A 8 1.23 -1.77 6.78
CA SER A 8 0.63 -2.16 8.06
C SER A 8 -0.79 -2.70 7.95
N PRO A 9 -1.73 -2.06 7.21
CA PRO A 9 -3.10 -2.56 7.16
C PRO A 9 -3.19 -3.97 6.58
N SER A 10 -2.46 -4.25 5.50
CA SER A 10 -2.38 -5.60 4.92
C SER A 10 -1.76 -6.58 5.90
N ARG A 11 -0.61 -6.23 6.42
CA ARG A 11 0.13 -7.04 7.39
C ARG A 11 -0.74 -7.44 8.60
N PHE A 12 -1.48 -6.49 9.15
CA PHE A 12 -2.36 -6.73 10.29
C PHE A 12 -3.69 -7.38 9.92
N GLY A 13 -4.05 -7.37 8.65
CA GLY A 13 -5.22 -8.04 8.09
C GLY A 13 -5.01 -9.51 7.76
N LEU A 14 -3.76 -9.98 7.67
CA LEU A 14 -3.46 -11.38 7.42
C LEU A 14 -3.80 -12.25 8.64
N PRO A 15 -4.23 -13.51 8.44
CA PRO A 15 -4.53 -14.42 9.54
C PRO A 15 -3.27 -14.74 10.35
N GLN A 16 -3.45 -14.97 11.64
CA GLN A 16 -2.39 -15.56 12.46
C GLN A 16 -2.40 -17.07 12.27
N VAL A 17 -1.31 -17.62 11.77
CA VAL A 17 -1.12 -19.07 11.62
C VAL A 17 -0.19 -19.54 12.70
N LYS A 18 -0.63 -20.56 13.46
CA LYS A 18 0.17 -21.13 14.54
C LYS A 18 1.51 -21.64 13.99
N ASP A 19 2.60 -21.29 14.68
CA ASP A 19 3.97 -21.72 14.40
C ASP A 19 4.55 -21.17 13.06
N ALA A 20 3.85 -20.29 12.36
CA ALA A 20 4.38 -19.59 11.20
C ALA A 20 4.86 -18.19 11.60
N PRO A 21 6.14 -17.85 11.41
CA PRO A 21 6.65 -16.51 11.61
C PRO A 21 5.89 -15.53 10.71
N TYR A 22 5.52 -14.39 11.24
CA TYR A 22 4.70 -13.41 10.55
C TYR A 22 5.29 -12.96 9.20
N HIS A 23 6.62 -12.75 9.14
CA HIS A 23 7.30 -12.37 7.90
C HIS A 23 7.18 -13.46 6.81
N GLN A 24 7.16 -14.73 7.20
CA GLN A 24 6.98 -15.85 6.28
C GLN A 24 5.57 -15.81 5.65
N LEU A 25 4.54 -15.56 6.47
CA LEU A 25 3.17 -15.45 5.99
C LEU A 25 2.99 -14.32 4.97
N ALA A 26 3.56 -13.15 5.27
CA ALA A 26 3.49 -12.01 4.37
C ALA A 26 4.24 -12.29 3.06
N HIS A 27 5.39 -12.93 3.12
CA HIS A 27 6.17 -13.33 1.97
C HIS A 27 5.42 -14.34 1.08
N ASP A 28 4.86 -15.41 1.68
CA ASP A 28 4.08 -16.42 0.96
C ASP A 28 2.82 -15.81 0.33
N TRP A 29 2.22 -14.85 1.00
CA TRP A 29 1.06 -14.11 0.50
C TRP A 29 1.42 -13.26 -0.72
N LEU A 30 2.54 -12.54 -0.69
CA LEU A 30 3.03 -11.76 -1.83
C LEU A 30 3.39 -12.64 -3.03
N LEU A 31 4.08 -13.77 -2.79
CA LEU A 31 4.46 -14.72 -3.85
C LEU A 31 3.28 -15.26 -4.65
N ARG A 32 2.10 -15.26 -4.05
CA ARG A 32 0.86 -15.75 -4.65
C ARG A 32 -0.15 -14.64 -4.92
N ASP A 33 0.34 -13.46 -5.23
CA ASP A 33 -0.47 -12.30 -5.66
C ASP A 33 -1.57 -11.91 -4.66
N GLY A 34 -1.35 -12.21 -3.38
CA GLY A 34 -2.33 -11.95 -2.33
C GLY A 34 -3.40 -13.04 -2.16
N GLU A 35 -3.32 -14.16 -2.88
CA GLU A 35 -4.38 -15.17 -2.91
C GLU A 35 -4.26 -16.26 -1.84
N THR A 36 -3.06 -16.51 -1.29
CA THR A 36 -2.84 -17.62 -0.33
C THR A 36 -3.65 -17.48 0.94
N TYR A 37 -3.81 -16.24 1.43
CA TYR A 37 -4.55 -15.93 2.64
C TYR A 37 -5.51 -14.79 2.34
N ARG A 38 -6.74 -14.93 2.81
CA ARG A 38 -7.71 -13.83 2.68
C ARG A 38 -7.35 -12.71 3.63
N GLU A 39 -6.94 -11.57 3.08
CA GLU A 39 -6.74 -10.33 3.81
C GLU A 39 -8.07 -9.83 4.41
N ASN A 40 -8.11 -9.61 5.71
CA ASN A 40 -9.23 -8.96 6.36
C ASN A 40 -8.96 -7.46 6.46
N ARG A 41 -9.38 -6.70 5.46
CA ARG A 41 -9.11 -5.26 5.36
C ARG A 41 -9.73 -4.46 6.51
N GLU A 42 -10.93 -4.79 6.96
CA GLU A 42 -11.56 -4.12 8.10
C GLU A 42 -10.73 -4.29 9.39
N LEU A 43 -10.34 -5.53 9.70
CA LEU A 43 -9.50 -5.82 10.86
C LEU A 43 -8.12 -5.18 10.73
N GLY A 44 -7.52 -5.24 9.54
CA GLY A 44 -6.24 -4.62 9.22
C GLY A 44 -6.25 -3.12 9.47
N THR A 45 -7.26 -2.41 8.96
CA THR A 45 -7.45 -0.97 9.20
C THR A 45 -7.60 -0.66 10.68
N ARG A 46 -8.44 -1.39 11.42
CA ARG A 46 -8.61 -1.17 12.87
C ARG A 46 -7.30 -1.33 13.64
N ARG A 47 -6.53 -2.36 13.31
CA ARG A 47 -5.22 -2.61 13.95
C ARG A 47 -4.17 -1.57 13.56
N ALA A 48 -4.16 -1.12 12.30
CA ALA A 48 -3.28 -0.05 11.85
C ALA A 48 -3.59 1.28 12.57
N ARG A 49 -4.87 1.60 12.78
CA ARG A 49 -5.29 2.75 13.59
C ARG A 49 -4.80 2.65 15.04
N ALA A 50 -4.91 1.48 15.65
CA ALA A 50 -4.40 1.26 17.01
C ALA A 50 -2.86 1.36 17.08
N ALA A 51 -2.15 0.87 16.04
CA ALA A 51 -0.70 1.01 15.94
C ALA A 51 -0.28 2.48 15.79
N ALA A 52 -0.98 3.27 14.98
CA ALA A 52 -0.74 4.72 14.85
C ALA A 52 -0.91 5.46 16.19
N LEU A 53 -1.97 5.12 16.95
CA LEU A 53 -2.17 5.66 18.30
C LEU A 53 -0.99 5.35 19.22
N MET A 54 -0.48 4.13 19.19
CA MET A 54 0.65 3.73 20.01
C MET A 54 1.94 4.43 19.56
N GLU A 55 2.24 4.44 18.27
CA GLU A 55 3.45 5.04 17.71
C GLU A 55 3.52 6.55 17.99
N LEU A 56 2.44 7.26 17.69
CA LEU A 56 2.38 8.71 17.86
C LEU A 56 2.15 9.14 19.31
N GLY A 57 1.63 8.27 20.16
CA GLY A 57 1.45 8.54 21.60
C GLY A 57 2.70 8.32 22.45
N LEU A 58 3.72 7.63 21.94
CA LEU A 58 4.96 7.41 22.66
C LEU A 58 5.91 8.62 22.52
N PRO A 59 6.73 8.93 23.55
CA PRO A 59 7.74 9.98 23.44
C PRO A 59 8.87 9.56 22.50
N GLY A 60 9.58 10.54 21.93
CA GLY A 60 10.71 10.31 21.03
C GLY A 60 10.36 10.62 19.57
N SER A 61 11.16 10.19 18.61
CA SER A 61 10.90 10.40 17.18
C SER A 61 9.88 9.37 16.66
N ALA A 62 8.93 9.83 15.85
CA ALA A 62 8.01 8.97 15.13
C ALA A 62 8.37 8.97 13.64
N TYR A 63 8.33 7.80 13.00
CA TYR A 63 8.65 7.63 11.59
C TYR A 63 7.40 7.11 10.87
N VAL A 64 6.77 7.96 10.08
CA VAL A 64 5.61 7.61 9.27
C VAL A 64 6.09 7.23 7.87
N TYR A 65 5.82 6.01 7.44
CA TYR A 65 6.09 5.61 6.07
C TYR A 65 4.96 6.10 5.16
N GLN A 66 5.32 6.68 4.01
CA GLN A 66 4.37 7.24 3.04
C GLN A 66 3.19 6.29 2.75
N GLY A 67 1.97 6.79 2.88
CA GLY A 67 0.72 6.04 2.71
C GLY A 67 0.21 5.35 3.98
N GLU A 68 0.93 5.35 5.09
CA GLU A 68 0.38 4.92 6.38
C GLU A 68 -0.71 5.87 6.84
N GLU A 69 -0.49 7.16 6.66
CA GLU A 69 -1.44 8.23 6.97
C GLU A 69 -2.72 8.15 6.14
N LEU A 70 -2.69 7.44 5.01
CA LEU A 70 -3.87 7.14 4.18
C LEU A 70 -4.44 5.73 4.45
N GLY A 71 -3.82 4.96 5.32
CA GLY A 71 -4.24 3.58 5.57
C GLY A 71 -4.10 2.65 4.35
N LEU A 72 -3.18 2.96 3.42
CA LEU A 72 -2.99 2.19 2.20
C LEU A 72 -2.64 0.73 2.49
N PHE A 73 -3.29 -0.16 1.75
CA PHE A 73 -2.95 -1.58 1.70
C PHE A 73 -1.79 -1.86 0.77
N GLU A 74 -1.22 -3.05 0.89
CA GLU A 74 -0.18 -3.56 0.00
C GLU A 74 -0.76 -3.88 -1.38
N VAL A 75 0.00 -3.59 -2.42
CA VAL A 75 -0.34 -4.00 -3.79
C VAL A 75 0.35 -5.32 -4.10
N ALA A 76 -0.27 -6.42 -3.66
CA ALA A 76 0.34 -7.75 -3.74
C ALA A 76 0.33 -8.36 -5.14
N ASN A 77 -0.61 -7.95 -6.01
CA ASN A 77 -0.88 -8.55 -7.31
C ASN A 77 -0.21 -7.84 -8.50
N ILE A 78 0.86 -7.07 -8.26
CA ILE A 78 1.65 -6.50 -9.38
C ILE A 78 2.18 -7.65 -10.23
N PRO A 79 1.95 -7.65 -11.57
CA PRO A 79 2.48 -8.67 -12.46
C PRO A 79 4.01 -8.73 -12.44
N TRP A 80 4.58 -9.93 -12.56
CA TRP A 80 6.03 -10.14 -12.47
C TRP A 80 6.84 -9.35 -13.50
N ASP A 81 6.30 -9.14 -14.69
CA ASP A 81 6.92 -8.37 -15.78
C ASP A 81 6.88 -6.86 -15.57
N ARG A 82 6.19 -6.40 -14.51
CA ARG A 82 6.05 -4.99 -14.14
C ARG A 82 6.72 -4.64 -12.82
N LEU A 83 7.46 -5.58 -12.24
CA LEU A 83 8.25 -5.35 -11.03
C LEU A 83 9.58 -4.66 -11.38
N GLU A 84 9.98 -3.72 -10.55
CA GLU A 84 11.22 -2.95 -10.70
C GLU A 84 12.26 -3.27 -9.61
N ASP A 85 11.83 -3.83 -8.46
CA ASP A 85 12.75 -4.25 -7.40
C ASP A 85 13.74 -5.29 -7.96
N PRO A 86 15.07 -5.14 -7.73
CA PRO A 86 16.05 -6.12 -8.19
C PRO A 86 15.88 -7.51 -7.58
N THR A 87 15.21 -7.64 -6.44
CA THR A 87 15.01 -8.93 -5.75
C THR A 87 14.29 -9.96 -6.62
N PRO A 88 13.15 -9.66 -7.26
CA PRO A 88 12.49 -10.59 -8.18
C PRO A 88 13.37 -11.04 -9.33
N PHE A 89 14.21 -10.15 -9.85
CA PHE A 89 15.11 -10.47 -10.96
C PHE A 89 16.23 -11.41 -10.55
N ASN A 90 16.78 -11.25 -9.35
CA ASN A 90 17.80 -12.11 -8.78
C ASN A 90 17.25 -13.50 -8.45
N THR A 91 15.98 -13.59 -8.07
CA THR A 91 15.29 -14.84 -7.72
C THR A 91 14.43 -15.40 -8.85
N ARG A 92 14.37 -14.73 -9.99
CA ARG A 92 13.47 -15.01 -11.13
C ARG A 92 13.46 -16.45 -11.58
N ARG A 93 14.59 -17.15 -11.53
CA ARG A 93 14.66 -18.57 -11.92
C ARG A 93 13.91 -19.48 -10.96
N ASN A 94 13.75 -19.07 -9.73
CA ASN A 94 13.16 -19.86 -8.66
C ASN A 94 11.81 -19.30 -8.21
N PHE A 95 11.44 -18.06 -8.61
CA PHE A 95 10.22 -17.36 -8.18
C PHE A 95 10.01 -17.42 -6.65
N THR A 96 11.11 -17.20 -5.90
CA THR A 96 11.11 -17.37 -4.44
C THR A 96 10.88 -16.09 -3.67
N ASP A 97 10.90 -14.93 -4.36
CA ASP A 97 10.69 -13.63 -3.73
C ASP A 97 10.10 -12.66 -4.75
N LYS A 98 9.01 -11.98 -4.40
CA LYS A 98 8.35 -10.99 -5.24
C LYS A 98 8.90 -9.57 -5.04
N GLY A 99 9.77 -9.38 -4.07
CA GLY A 99 10.36 -8.08 -3.77
C GLY A 99 9.44 -7.17 -2.96
N ARG A 100 9.65 -5.86 -3.10
CA ARG A 100 9.10 -4.83 -2.22
C ARG A 100 8.26 -3.79 -2.95
N ASP A 101 8.00 -3.97 -4.23
CA ASP A 101 7.34 -2.97 -5.07
C ASP A 101 5.91 -2.65 -4.61
N GLY A 102 5.21 -3.62 -4.04
CA GLY A 102 3.84 -3.43 -3.58
C GLY A 102 3.66 -2.35 -2.51
N CYS A 103 4.67 -2.14 -1.65
CA CYS A 103 4.66 -1.03 -0.69
C CYS A 103 5.26 0.29 -1.25
N ARG A 104 5.84 0.26 -2.46
CA ARG A 104 6.50 1.40 -3.10
C ARG A 104 5.68 2.05 -4.21
N VAL A 105 4.51 1.50 -4.53
CA VAL A 105 3.59 2.10 -5.51
C VAL A 105 3.33 3.55 -5.14
N PRO A 106 3.42 4.50 -6.10
CA PRO A 106 3.20 5.91 -5.87
C PRO A 106 1.85 6.19 -5.19
N MET A 107 1.88 7.10 -4.20
CA MET A 107 0.69 7.44 -3.42
C MET A 107 -0.40 8.13 -4.26
N PRO A 108 -1.67 7.84 -3.99
CA PRO A 108 -2.78 8.56 -4.62
C PRO A 108 -3.03 9.91 -3.91
N TRP A 109 -3.02 10.99 -4.69
CA TRP A 109 -3.28 12.34 -4.20
C TRP A 109 -4.67 12.83 -4.57
N LYS A 110 -5.11 12.54 -5.81
CA LYS A 110 -6.37 13.03 -6.39
C LYS A 110 -7.15 11.87 -7.00
N ALA A 111 -8.34 11.58 -6.47
CA ALA A 111 -9.18 10.48 -6.97
C ALA A 111 -9.63 10.71 -8.42
N ALA A 112 -9.81 11.98 -8.83
CA ALA A 112 -10.24 12.32 -10.18
C ALA A 112 -9.20 11.99 -11.27
N ASP A 113 -7.93 11.86 -10.92
CA ASP A 113 -6.83 11.57 -11.86
C ASP A 113 -6.56 10.04 -11.95
N CYS A 114 -7.60 9.23 -11.82
CA CYS A 114 -7.48 7.77 -11.79
C CYS A 114 -7.21 7.12 -13.15
N GLY A 115 -7.35 7.86 -14.27
CA GLY A 115 -7.19 7.24 -15.59
C GLY A 115 -8.26 6.19 -15.90
N GLU A 116 -7.94 5.26 -16.80
CA GLU A 116 -8.82 4.20 -17.27
C GLU A 116 -8.30 2.82 -16.83
N PRO A 117 -9.15 1.78 -16.80
CA PRO A 117 -8.67 0.42 -16.53
C PRO A 117 -7.59 -0.02 -17.53
N ALA A 118 -6.50 -0.58 -17.03
CA ALA A 118 -5.41 -1.04 -17.88
C ALA A 118 -5.85 -2.24 -18.73
N SER A 119 -5.44 -2.26 -20.00
CA SER A 119 -5.82 -3.32 -20.96
C SER A 119 -5.28 -4.71 -20.56
N TRP A 120 -4.22 -4.76 -19.77
CA TRP A 120 -3.57 -5.99 -19.31
C TRP A 120 -4.12 -6.51 -17.97
N SER A 121 -4.79 -5.66 -17.19
CA SER A 121 -5.51 -6.07 -15.97
C SER A 121 -6.47 -4.94 -15.53
N PRO A 122 -7.76 -5.23 -15.35
CA PRO A 122 -8.74 -4.24 -14.89
C PRO A 122 -8.53 -3.81 -13.43
N ASP A 123 -7.69 -4.51 -12.66
CA ASP A 123 -7.36 -4.15 -11.28
C ASP A 123 -6.47 -2.92 -11.19
N PHE A 124 -5.80 -2.55 -12.29
CA PHE A 124 -4.87 -1.45 -12.40
C PHE A 124 -5.38 -0.38 -13.36
N ILE A 125 -4.78 0.81 -13.26
CA ILE A 125 -5.11 1.95 -14.13
C ILE A 125 -3.98 2.24 -15.13
N THR A 126 -4.33 2.96 -16.19
CA THR A 126 -3.42 3.54 -17.19
C THR A 126 -3.93 4.92 -17.60
N GLY A 127 -3.05 5.79 -18.08
CA GLY A 127 -3.40 7.15 -18.51
C GLY A 127 -3.79 8.09 -17.38
N GLY A 128 -3.45 7.75 -16.14
CA GLY A 128 -3.61 8.57 -14.95
C GLY A 128 -2.63 8.13 -13.88
N THR A 129 -2.38 8.99 -12.90
CA THR A 129 -1.41 8.74 -11.82
C THR A 129 -1.94 9.09 -10.44
N PHE A 130 -3.25 9.30 -10.30
CA PHE A 130 -3.85 9.82 -9.07
C PHE A 130 -3.19 11.13 -8.59
N GLY A 131 -2.75 11.99 -9.52
CA GLY A 131 -2.07 13.25 -9.22
C GLY A 131 -0.62 13.10 -8.77
N PHE A 132 0.00 11.93 -8.95
CA PHE A 132 1.44 11.74 -8.74
C PHE A 132 2.23 12.27 -9.94
N GLY A 133 3.15 13.20 -9.69
CA GLY A 133 3.95 13.81 -10.74
C GLY A 133 3.49 15.23 -11.12
N PRO A 134 4.01 15.80 -12.22
CA PRO A 134 3.70 17.17 -12.63
C PRO A 134 2.24 17.29 -13.08
N GLU A 135 1.61 18.43 -12.75
CA GLU A 135 0.20 18.72 -13.09
C GLU A 135 -0.05 18.88 -14.60
N GLN A 136 1.01 19.09 -15.38
CA GLN A 136 0.96 19.23 -16.83
C GLN A 136 2.08 18.40 -17.44
N GLY A 137 1.72 17.36 -18.12
CA GLY A 137 2.64 16.52 -18.87
C GLY A 137 1.89 15.34 -19.44
N ASP A 138 2.41 14.74 -20.47
CA ASP A 138 1.87 13.53 -21.05
C ASP A 138 1.45 12.57 -19.92
N SER A 139 0.30 11.95 -20.09
CA SER A 139 -0.29 10.95 -19.20
C SER A 139 0.57 9.68 -19.17
N ALA A 140 1.82 9.85 -18.71
CA ALA A 140 2.68 8.73 -18.45
C ALA A 140 2.15 7.98 -17.23
N ASP A 141 2.05 6.69 -17.34
CA ASP A 141 1.73 5.84 -16.19
C ASP A 141 2.79 6.03 -15.09
N ALA A 142 2.41 5.79 -13.85
CA ALA A 142 3.36 5.74 -12.75
C ALA A 142 4.39 4.62 -12.98
N HIS A 143 5.62 4.79 -12.49
CA HIS A 143 6.70 3.80 -12.65
C HIS A 143 6.34 2.40 -12.12
N LEU A 144 5.53 2.34 -11.07
CA LEU A 144 4.87 1.11 -10.63
C LEU A 144 3.35 1.24 -10.83
N PRO A 145 2.67 0.18 -11.28
CA PRO A 145 1.25 0.26 -11.61
C PRO A 145 0.42 0.54 -10.36
N GLN A 146 -0.44 1.54 -10.45
CA GLN A 146 -1.37 1.91 -9.40
C GLN A 146 -2.67 1.13 -9.55
N PRO A 147 -3.19 0.51 -8.47
CA PRO A 147 -4.45 -0.22 -8.54
C PRO A 147 -5.66 0.73 -8.56
N ALA A 148 -6.72 0.33 -9.24
CA ALA A 148 -7.95 1.14 -9.37
C ALA A 148 -8.58 1.51 -8.01
N TRP A 149 -8.42 0.66 -6.98
CA TRP A 149 -8.95 0.92 -5.65
C TRP A 149 -8.22 2.05 -4.89
N PHE A 150 -7.07 2.54 -5.39
CA PHE A 150 -6.38 3.68 -4.79
C PHE A 150 -7.23 4.94 -4.74
N LYS A 151 -8.22 5.08 -5.65
CA LYS A 151 -9.15 6.21 -5.65
C LYS A 151 -9.90 6.38 -4.31
N ASP A 152 -10.18 5.28 -3.61
CA ASP A 152 -10.92 5.30 -2.35
C ASP A 152 -10.03 5.73 -1.17
N PHE A 153 -8.71 5.77 -1.38
CA PHE A 153 -7.67 6.14 -0.42
C PHE A 153 -6.89 7.40 -0.83
N ALA A 154 -7.35 8.08 -1.88
CA ALA A 154 -6.67 9.30 -2.33
C ALA A 154 -6.72 10.38 -1.24
N ALA A 155 -5.64 11.18 -1.17
CA ALA A 155 -5.50 12.17 -0.11
C ALA A 155 -6.63 13.21 -0.08
N ASP A 156 -7.20 13.57 -1.25
CA ASP A 156 -8.37 14.45 -1.33
C ASP A 156 -9.62 13.78 -0.75
N VAL A 157 -9.88 12.52 -1.04
CA VAL A 157 -11.01 11.75 -0.49
C VAL A 157 -10.87 11.60 1.03
N GLU A 158 -9.67 11.19 1.49
CA GLU A 158 -9.37 11.06 2.92
C GLU A 158 -9.50 12.41 3.67
N ALA A 159 -9.21 13.52 3.00
CA ALA A 159 -9.33 14.85 3.58
C ALA A 159 -10.80 15.28 3.82
N ASP A 160 -11.72 14.77 3.04
CA ASP A 160 -13.15 15.06 3.17
C ASP A 160 -13.88 14.12 4.16
N ASP A 161 -13.25 13.00 4.55
CA ASP A 161 -13.79 12.06 5.53
C ASP A 161 -13.19 12.26 6.93
N ASN A 162 -13.95 12.82 7.85
CA ASN A 162 -13.53 13.01 9.25
C ASN A 162 -13.21 11.70 10.01
N GLY A 163 -13.67 10.57 9.52
CA GLY A 163 -13.40 9.23 10.05
C GLY A 163 -12.13 8.58 9.48
N SER A 164 -11.51 9.20 8.48
CA SER A 164 -10.37 8.66 7.73
C SER A 164 -9.12 8.42 8.57
N MET A 165 -8.17 7.68 7.97
CA MET A 165 -6.84 7.51 8.57
C MET A 165 -6.08 8.84 8.59
N LEU A 166 -6.18 9.64 7.54
CA LEU A 166 -5.53 10.94 7.44
C LEU A 166 -5.96 11.88 8.59
N HIS A 167 -7.25 11.95 8.88
CA HIS A 167 -7.74 12.74 10.02
C HIS A 167 -7.29 12.20 11.36
N LEU A 168 -7.18 10.88 11.52
CA LEU A 168 -6.58 10.29 12.72
C LEU A 168 -5.14 10.76 12.91
N TYR A 169 -4.29 10.64 11.89
CA TYR A 169 -2.89 11.09 11.94
C TYR A 169 -2.78 12.58 12.25
N ARG A 170 -3.59 13.43 11.58
CA ARG A 170 -3.62 14.88 11.86
C ARG A 170 -3.95 15.18 13.34
N LYS A 171 -4.97 14.53 13.90
CA LYS A 171 -5.34 14.70 15.32
C LYS A 171 -4.23 14.23 16.26
N LEU A 172 -3.63 13.08 15.99
CA LEU A 172 -2.56 12.55 16.83
C LEU A 172 -1.31 13.42 16.81
N LEU A 173 -0.94 13.96 15.65
CA LEU A 173 0.19 14.89 15.51
C LEU A 173 -0.07 16.23 16.20
N GLN A 174 -1.33 16.68 16.29
CA GLN A 174 -1.70 17.89 17.05
C GLN A 174 -1.64 17.68 18.57
N LEU A 175 -1.84 16.44 19.04
CA LEU A 175 -1.81 16.09 20.45
C LEU A 175 -0.39 15.79 20.96
N ARG A 176 0.55 15.49 20.05
CA ARG A 176 1.94 15.16 20.34
C ARG A 176 2.76 16.40 20.67
#